data_d4fa2ef2831c58169b528acdea4ad366
#
_entry.id   d4fa2ef2831c58169b528acdea4ad366
#
_cell.length_a   1.000
_cell.length_b   1.000
_cell.length_c   1.000
_cell.angle_alpha   90.00
_cell.angle_beta   90.00
_cell.angle_gamma   90.00
#
_symmetry.space_group_name_H-M   'P 1'
#
loop_
_entity.id
_entity.type
_entity.pdbx_description
1 polymer ?
#
loop_
_entity_poly.entity_id
_entity_poly.type
_entity_poly.pdbx_seq_one_letter_code
_entity_poly.pdbx_strand_id
1 'polypeptide(L)'
;MYTMGAFLLVFVPKLVLTFVMFSEDLVRILTGAVNFFITSDEKIPFLADRRKFISQIGLGLAAIPFLSLIYGITIGRYNYKVIKQRLFFEDLPTEFDGFTITQISDVHSGSFDNPEKINYAIDLVNEQNSDLILFTGDIVNNKAEEMHPWIDVFNKIQDHKFGKFAVLGNHDYGEYIDFPTAKAKQENFEAIKNLYGQIGFKLLLNEHKFIEKNNVKLAIVGVENWGKGFKQAGDLNKAATHLSKDDFKILMSHDPSHWEYEVKNHDKNFQLTLSGHTHGMQFGIEIPGIIKWSLAQFAYKQWAGLYENVGRYIYVNRGFGFHAFPGRVGIMPEITVIELKKGKNLA
;
A
#
# COMPACT_ATOMS: atom_id res chain seq x y z
N MET A 1 -1.53 -12.82 12.79
CA MET A 1 -1.46 -11.35 12.87
C MET A 1 -1.12 -10.85 14.28
N TYR A 2 -1.93 -11.06 15.32
CA TYR A 2 -1.66 -10.55 16.68
C TYR A 2 -0.39 -11.12 17.33
N THR A 3 -0.05 -12.38 17.09
CA THR A 3 1.22 -12.98 17.52
C THR A 3 2.44 -12.22 16.98
N MET A 4 2.40 -11.81 15.71
CA MET A 4 3.43 -10.99 15.08
C MET A 4 3.51 -9.60 15.76
N GLY A 5 2.37 -8.98 16.03
CA GLY A 5 2.32 -7.70 16.74
C GLY A 5 2.94 -7.78 18.14
N ALA A 6 2.57 -8.79 18.93
CA ALA A 6 3.13 -9.02 20.26
C ALA A 6 4.65 -9.32 20.20
N PHE A 7 5.08 -10.12 19.23
CA PHE A 7 6.49 -10.39 19.02
C PHE A 7 7.29 -9.10 18.73
N LEU A 8 6.83 -8.28 17.80
CA LEU A 8 7.52 -7.05 17.43
C LEU A 8 7.53 -6.02 18.58
N LEU A 9 6.45 -5.93 19.38
CA LEU A 9 6.38 -5.07 20.56
C LEU A 9 7.48 -5.37 21.59
N VAL A 10 7.87 -6.63 21.71
CA VAL A 10 8.92 -7.05 22.66
C VAL A 10 10.29 -7.06 22.00
N PHE A 11 10.37 -7.56 20.77
CA PHE A 11 11.64 -7.84 20.10
C PHE A 11 12.35 -6.57 19.65
N VAL A 12 11.64 -5.63 18.99
CA VAL A 12 12.27 -4.42 18.41
C VAL A 12 12.87 -3.51 19.49
N PRO A 13 12.16 -3.17 20.60
CA PRO A 13 12.75 -2.42 21.69
C PRO A 13 13.94 -3.12 22.35
N LYS A 14 13.85 -4.45 22.50
CA LYS A 14 14.97 -5.26 23.01
C LYS A 14 16.19 -5.18 22.10
N LEU A 15 16.02 -5.24 20.78
CA LEU A 15 17.15 -5.09 19.84
C LEU A 15 17.85 -3.74 20.02
N VAL A 16 17.08 -2.65 20.12
CA VAL A 16 17.63 -1.30 20.33
C VAL A 16 18.42 -1.25 21.64
N LEU A 17 17.82 -1.72 22.73
CA LEU A 17 18.48 -1.73 24.03
C LEU A 17 19.74 -2.60 24.03
N THR A 18 19.66 -3.80 23.45
CA THR A 18 20.81 -4.72 23.34
C THR A 18 21.93 -4.08 22.54
N PHE A 19 21.64 -3.43 21.41
CA PHE A 19 22.64 -2.74 20.59
C PHE A 19 23.36 -1.65 21.37
N VAL A 20 22.62 -0.79 22.09
CA VAL A 20 23.20 0.28 22.90
C VAL A 20 24.07 -0.28 24.02
N MET A 21 23.58 -1.29 24.76
CA MET A 21 24.32 -1.87 25.88
C MET A 21 25.55 -2.67 25.41
N PHE A 22 25.43 -3.40 24.31
CA PHE A 22 26.57 -4.13 23.72
C PHE A 22 27.67 -3.17 23.22
N SER A 23 27.26 -2.05 22.62
CA SER A 23 28.23 -1.01 22.19
C SER A 23 28.99 -0.45 23.39
N GLU A 24 28.30 -0.23 24.52
CA GLU A 24 28.95 0.21 25.76
C GLU A 24 29.91 -0.86 26.33
N ASP A 25 29.49 -2.13 26.35
CA ASP A 25 30.33 -3.24 26.80
C ASP A 25 31.58 -3.40 25.92
N LEU A 26 31.46 -3.21 24.59
CA LEU A 26 32.61 -3.21 23.66
C LEU A 26 33.61 -2.11 23.99
N VAL A 27 33.13 -0.89 24.25
CA VAL A 27 34.00 0.22 24.67
C VAL A 27 34.72 -0.11 25.99
N ARG A 28 34.03 -0.75 26.94
CA ARG A 28 34.63 -1.16 28.21
C ARG A 28 35.74 -2.19 28.03
N ILE A 29 35.49 -3.21 27.18
CA ILE A 29 36.47 -4.24 26.87
C ILE A 29 37.72 -3.61 26.24
N LEU A 30 37.54 -2.73 25.25
CA LEU A 30 38.65 -2.02 24.60
C LEU A 30 39.44 -1.14 25.60
N THR A 31 38.73 -0.39 26.45
CA THR A 31 39.37 0.43 27.52
C THR A 31 40.13 -0.46 28.49
N GLY A 32 39.57 -1.60 28.90
CA GLY A 32 40.26 -2.56 29.77
C GLY A 32 41.51 -3.15 29.14
N ALA A 33 41.44 -3.51 27.83
CA ALA A 33 42.59 -3.98 27.07
C ALA A 33 43.71 -2.93 26.98
N VAL A 34 43.35 -1.67 26.68
CA VAL A 34 44.33 -0.56 26.67
C VAL A 34 44.96 -0.38 28.02
N ASN A 35 44.17 -0.32 29.11
CA ASN A 35 44.66 -0.18 30.47
C ASN A 35 45.55 -1.32 30.93
N PHE A 36 45.41 -2.53 30.35
CA PHE A 36 46.27 -3.66 30.65
C PHE A 36 47.72 -3.44 30.21
N PHE A 37 47.93 -2.71 29.11
CA PHE A 37 49.25 -2.39 28.57
C PHE A 37 49.85 -1.09 29.14
N ILE A 38 49.05 -0.26 29.84
CA ILE A 38 49.54 1.00 30.46
C ILE A 38 49.98 0.67 31.87
N THR A 39 51.28 0.93 32.17
CA THR A 39 51.92 0.61 33.48
C THR A 39 51.99 1.78 34.44
N SER A 40 51.46 2.95 34.07
CA SER A 40 51.50 4.21 34.84
C SER A 40 50.13 4.59 35.45
N ASP A 41 50.15 5.63 36.30
CA ASP A 41 48.94 6.25 36.88
C ASP A 41 48.00 6.91 35.85
N GLU A 42 48.35 6.87 34.57
CA GLU A 42 47.57 7.40 33.43
C GLU A 42 46.48 6.45 32.93
N LYS A 43 46.05 5.44 33.69
CA LYS A 43 44.96 4.53 33.31
C LYS A 43 43.66 5.28 33.11
N ILE A 44 42.95 4.94 32.03
CA ILE A 44 41.64 5.51 31.73
C ILE A 44 40.66 5.06 32.85
N PRO A 45 40.06 6.00 33.61
CA PRO A 45 39.24 5.67 34.75
C PRO A 45 37.95 4.96 34.31
N PHE A 46 37.52 3.95 35.07
CA PHE A 46 36.24 3.30 34.89
C PHE A 46 35.16 4.10 35.63
N LEU A 47 34.25 4.75 34.89
CA LEU A 47 33.18 5.54 35.44
C LEU A 47 31.91 4.63 35.58
N ALA A 48 31.59 4.17 36.80
CA ALA A 48 30.42 3.35 37.08
C ALA A 48 29.11 4.05 36.69
N ASP A 49 29.02 5.35 36.91
CA ASP A 49 27.84 6.16 36.58
C ASP A 49 27.59 6.27 35.06
N ARG A 50 28.61 6.13 34.24
CA ARG A 50 28.51 6.13 32.79
C ARG A 50 27.59 5.00 32.29
N ARG A 51 27.71 3.77 32.82
CA ARG A 51 26.85 2.64 32.43
C ARG A 51 25.39 2.93 32.75
N LYS A 52 25.11 3.49 33.94
CA LYS A 52 23.76 3.88 34.35
C LYS A 52 23.19 4.92 33.38
N PHE A 53 23.96 5.94 33.05
CA PHE A 53 23.58 6.99 32.11
C PHE A 53 23.28 6.42 30.70
N ILE A 54 24.18 5.58 30.16
CA ILE A 54 23.97 4.95 28.84
C ILE A 54 22.77 4.02 28.84
N SER A 55 22.52 3.27 29.93
CA SER A 55 21.32 2.43 30.02
C SER A 55 20.03 3.24 30.06
N GLN A 56 20.02 4.42 30.67
CA GLN A 56 18.88 5.35 30.64
C GLN A 56 18.62 5.88 29.21
N ILE A 57 19.70 6.26 28.49
CA ILE A 57 19.60 6.64 27.07
C ILE A 57 19.07 5.46 26.25
N GLY A 58 19.61 4.25 26.45
CA GLY A 58 19.15 3.05 25.77
C GLY A 58 17.68 2.75 25.99
N LEU A 59 17.16 2.91 27.22
CA LEU A 59 15.74 2.79 27.53
C LEU A 59 14.91 3.86 26.83
N GLY A 60 15.38 5.12 26.81
CA GLY A 60 14.71 6.21 26.07
C GLY A 60 14.63 5.93 24.56
N LEU A 61 15.73 5.47 23.97
CA LEU A 61 15.78 5.09 22.55
C LEU A 61 14.88 3.87 22.24
N ALA A 62 14.83 2.89 23.13
CA ALA A 62 13.97 1.71 22.98
C ALA A 62 12.47 2.03 23.15
N ALA A 63 12.14 3.07 23.92
CA ALA A 63 10.77 3.54 24.10
C ALA A 63 10.17 4.10 22.79
N ILE A 64 10.99 4.67 21.90
CA ILE A 64 10.53 5.24 20.62
C ILE A 64 9.84 4.17 19.74
N PRO A 65 10.50 3.07 19.32
CA PRO A 65 9.83 2.03 18.53
C PRO A 65 8.72 1.33 19.32
N PHE A 66 8.84 1.17 20.63
CA PHE A 66 7.79 0.58 21.46
C PHE A 66 6.49 1.38 21.39
N LEU A 67 6.55 2.69 21.63
CA LEU A 67 5.38 3.57 21.57
C LEU A 67 4.85 3.71 20.15
N SER A 68 5.74 3.74 19.15
CA SER A 68 5.34 3.78 17.73
C SER A 68 4.57 2.51 17.33
N LEU A 69 4.98 1.34 17.80
CA LEU A 69 4.29 0.08 17.55
C LEU A 69 2.92 0.05 18.25
N ILE A 70 2.83 0.48 19.52
CA ILE A 70 1.55 0.60 20.22
C ILE A 70 0.61 1.54 19.46
N TYR A 71 1.08 2.74 19.11
CA TYR A 71 0.31 3.68 18.31
C TYR A 71 -0.16 3.07 16.99
N GLY A 72 0.75 2.40 16.28
CA GLY A 72 0.45 1.76 15.00
C GLY A 72 -0.65 0.70 15.09
N ILE A 73 -0.62 -0.11 16.16
CA ILE A 73 -1.60 -1.18 16.41
C ILE A 73 -2.95 -0.64 16.87
N THR A 74 -2.96 0.41 17.70
CA THR A 74 -4.19 0.90 18.31
C THR A 74 -4.88 1.99 17.48
N ILE A 75 -4.12 2.92 16.93
CA ILE A 75 -4.62 4.12 16.25
C ILE A 75 -4.21 4.12 14.77
N GLY A 76 -2.93 3.88 14.47
CA GLY A 76 -2.34 4.07 13.15
C GLY A 76 -3.06 3.30 12.04
N ARG A 77 -3.47 2.05 12.30
CA ARG A 77 -4.16 1.18 11.34
C ARG A 77 -5.53 1.69 10.86
N TYR A 78 -6.11 2.66 11.58
CA TYR A 78 -7.39 3.30 11.24
C TYR A 78 -7.27 4.82 11.06
N ASN A 79 -6.03 5.35 11.03
CA ASN A 79 -5.79 6.77 10.81
C ASN A 79 -5.75 7.08 9.30
N TYR A 80 -6.89 6.94 8.63
CA TYR A 80 -7.04 7.13 7.20
C TYR A 80 -6.57 8.50 6.73
N LYS A 81 -5.82 8.52 5.63
CA LYS A 81 -5.36 9.74 4.95
C LYS A 81 -5.99 9.84 3.57
N VAL A 82 -6.62 10.97 3.31
CA VAL A 82 -7.04 11.32 1.94
C VAL A 82 -5.89 12.06 1.28
N ILE A 83 -5.32 11.46 0.25
CA ILE A 83 -4.20 12.03 -0.52
C ILE A 83 -4.73 12.49 -1.87
N LYS A 84 -4.61 13.81 -2.14
CA LYS A 84 -5.05 14.41 -3.39
C LYS A 84 -3.86 14.66 -4.30
N GLN A 85 -3.97 14.16 -5.55
CA GLN A 85 -2.95 14.31 -6.58
C GLN A 85 -3.58 14.97 -7.81
N ARG A 86 -2.90 15.97 -8.34
CA ARG A 86 -3.25 16.58 -9.63
C ARG A 86 -2.21 16.16 -10.65
N LEU A 87 -2.65 15.49 -11.72
CA LEU A 87 -1.78 14.97 -12.78
C LEU A 87 -2.08 15.65 -14.10
N PHE A 88 -1.04 16.08 -14.79
CA PHE A 88 -1.15 16.82 -16.03
C PHE A 88 -0.79 15.93 -17.22
N PHE A 89 -1.63 15.95 -18.27
CA PHE A 89 -1.44 15.18 -19.49
C PHE A 89 -1.73 16.06 -20.70
N GLU A 90 -0.78 16.15 -21.62
CA GLU A 90 -0.96 16.92 -22.86
C GLU A 90 -1.99 16.29 -23.80
N ASP A 91 -2.09 14.95 -23.78
CA ASP A 91 -2.98 14.15 -24.60
C ASP A 91 -4.34 13.84 -23.93
N LEU A 92 -4.62 14.36 -22.73
CA LEU A 92 -5.93 14.22 -22.10
C LEU A 92 -7.00 14.91 -22.96
N PRO A 93 -8.11 14.24 -23.30
CA PRO A 93 -9.22 14.91 -23.97
C PRO A 93 -9.77 16.06 -23.10
N THR A 94 -10.11 17.18 -23.74
CA THR A 94 -10.52 18.41 -23.02
C THR A 94 -11.76 18.19 -22.14
N GLU A 95 -12.64 17.30 -22.53
CA GLU A 95 -13.87 16.94 -21.81
C GLU A 95 -13.58 16.32 -20.46
N PHE A 96 -12.40 15.73 -20.28
CA PHE A 96 -11.92 15.12 -19.04
C PHE A 96 -11.00 16.03 -18.23
N ASP A 97 -10.80 17.30 -18.63
CA ASP A 97 -10.09 18.27 -17.77
C ASP A 97 -10.87 18.47 -16.45
N GLY A 98 -10.21 18.30 -15.31
CA GLY A 98 -10.81 18.33 -13.98
C GLY A 98 -11.54 17.04 -13.58
N PHE A 99 -11.46 15.94 -14.36
CA PHE A 99 -12.07 14.66 -14.01
C PHE A 99 -11.39 14.07 -12.78
N THR A 100 -12.21 13.59 -11.83
CA THR A 100 -11.73 13.08 -10.55
C THR A 100 -11.94 11.59 -10.38
N ILE A 101 -10.94 10.91 -9.84
CA ILE A 101 -10.92 9.47 -9.58
C ILE A 101 -10.58 9.23 -8.13
N THR A 102 -11.42 8.52 -7.40
CA THR A 102 -11.05 7.97 -6.10
C THR A 102 -10.50 6.56 -6.29
N GLN A 103 -9.31 6.30 -5.75
CA GLN A 103 -8.71 4.96 -5.69
C GLN A 103 -8.73 4.44 -4.25
N ILE A 104 -9.21 3.20 -4.10
CA ILE A 104 -9.01 2.36 -2.91
C ILE A 104 -8.29 1.09 -3.33
N SER A 105 -7.57 0.47 -2.42
CA SER A 105 -6.80 -0.75 -2.67
C SER A 105 -6.59 -1.53 -1.39
N ASP A 106 -6.31 -2.82 -1.47
CA ASP A 106 -5.78 -3.62 -0.36
C ASP A 106 -6.65 -3.49 0.91
N VAL A 107 -7.88 -3.86 0.80
CA VAL A 107 -8.87 -3.81 1.89
C VAL A 107 -8.54 -4.83 2.97
N HIS A 108 -8.19 -6.07 2.57
CA HIS A 108 -7.83 -7.15 3.49
C HIS A 108 -8.84 -7.30 4.63
N SER A 109 -10.10 -7.44 4.26
CA SER A 109 -11.27 -7.43 5.17
C SER A 109 -11.16 -8.41 6.34
N GLY A 110 -10.46 -9.53 6.18
CA GLY A 110 -10.18 -10.51 7.24
C GLY A 110 -9.30 -9.97 8.38
N SER A 111 -8.74 -8.77 8.23
CA SER A 111 -7.94 -8.12 9.25
C SER A 111 -8.74 -7.11 10.09
N PHE A 112 -9.94 -6.74 9.67
CA PHE A 112 -10.75 -5.73 10.33
C PHE A 112 -11.39 -6.24 11.63
N ASP A 113 -11.47 -5.37 12.64
CA ASP A 113 -12.06 -5.67 13.94
C ASP A 113 -12.89 -4.51 14.51
N ASN A 114 -13.06 -3.41 13.77
CA ASN A 114 -13.78 -2.21 14.24
C ASN A 114 -14.72 -1.63 13.17
N PRO A 115 -16.03 -1.95 13.22
CA PRO A 115 -16.99 -1.48 12.25
C PRO A 115 -17.14 0.05 12.19
N GLU A 116 -17.02 0.75 13.33
CA GLU A 116 -17.14 2.22 13.38
C GLU A 116 -16.02 2.88 12.57
N LYS A 117 -14.80 2.37 12.71
CA LYS A 117 -13.63 2.89 11.97
C LYS A 117 -13.73 2.62 10.47
N ILE A 118 -14.28 1.48 10.07
CA ILE A 118 -14.49 1.16 8.66
C ILE A 118 -15.63 2.02 8.09
N ASN A 119 -16.75 2.20 8.81
CA ASN A 119 -17.82 3.13 8.39
C ASN A 119 -17.25 4.55 8.20
N TYR A 120 -16.47 5.05 9.15
CA TYR A 120 -15.81 6.34 9.01
C TYR A 120 -14.93 6.44 7.75
N ALA A 121 -14.21 5.39 7.43
CA ALA A 121 -13.39 5.36 6.20
C ALA A 121 -14.24 5.37 4.93
N ILE A 122 -15.39 4.68 4.92
CA ILE A 122 -16.34 4.72 3.80
C ILE A 122 -16.98 6.11 3.68
N ASP A 123 -17.28 6.77 4.79
CA ASP A 123 -17.76 8.17 4.77
C ASP A 123 -16.70 9.08 4.13
N LEU A 124 -15.41 8.93 4.48
CA LEU A 124 -14.31 9.67 3.82
C LEU A 124 -14.22 9.41 2.31
N VAL A 125 -14.48 8.17 1.85
CA VAL A 125 -14.54 7.85 0.41
C VAL A 125 -15.69 8.62 -0.24
N ASN A 126 -16.88 8.61 0.36
CA ASN A 126 -18.07 9.26 -0.16
C ASN A 126 -17.94 10.80 -0.19
N GLU A 127 -17.28 11.38 0.82
CA GLU A 127 -17.02 12.85 0.88
C GLU A 127 -16.19 13.38 -0.29
N GLN A 128 -15.47 12.51 -1.00
CA GLN A 128 -14.65 12.96 -2.13
C GLN A 128 -15.48 13.30 -3.37
N ASN A 129 -16.69 12.79 -3.50
CA ASN A 129 -17.63 13.08 -4.61
C ASN A 129 -16.96 12.97 -5.99
N SER A 130 -16.08 12.00 -6.16
CA SER A 130 -15.34 11.81 -7.42
C SER A 130 -16.23 11.33 -8.56
N ASP A 131 -15.85 11.61 -9.79
CA ASP A 131 -16.56 11.17 -10.98
C ASP A 131 -16.56 9.64 -11.13
N LEU A 132 -15.48 8.98 -10.70
CA LEU A 132 -15.22 7.56 -10.84
C LEU A 132 -14.54 7.01 -9.59
N ILE A 133 -14.81 5.75 -9.21
CA ILE A 133 -14.05 5.04 -8.18
C ILE A 133 -13.43 3.77 -8.76
N LEU A 134 -12.13 3.55 -8.44
CA LEU A 134 -11.34 2.41 -8.88
C LEU A 134 -10.78 1.66 -7.67
N PHE A 135 -10.96 0.33 -7.66
CA PHE A 135 -10.46 -0.56 -6.60
C PHE A 135 -9.38 -1.48 -7.18
N THR A 136 -8.16 -1.33 -6.71
CA THR A 136 -7.01 -2.00 -7.28
C THR A 136 -6.63 -3.32 -6.60
N GLY A 137 -7.62 -4.11 -6.11
CA GLY A 137 -7.45 -5.49 -5.69
C GLY A 137 -7.22 -5.71 -4.20
N ASP A 138 -7.13 -6.97 -3.81
CA ASP A 138 -6.96 -7.48 -2.44
C ASP A 138 -8.11 -7.08 -1.50
N ILE A 139 -9.33 -7.57 -1.82
CA ILE A 139 -10.51 -7.36 -0.97
C ILE A 139 -10.46 -8.20 0.31
N VAL A 140 -9.85 -9.40 0.25
CA VAL A 140 -9.71 -10.36 1.36
C VAL A 140 -8.26 -10.69 1.65
N ASN A 141 -7.98 -11.39 2.77
CA ASN A 141 -6.68 -12.00 2.99
C ASN A 141 -6.53 -13.31 2.19
N ASN A 142 -7.58 -14.16 2.18
CA ASN A 142 -7.57 -15.45 1.47
C ASN A 142 -8.96 -15.98 1.14
N LYS A 143 -9.98 -15.71 1.99
CA LYS A 143 -11.29 -16.35 1.92
C LYS A 143 -12.42 -15.36 1.72
N ALA A 144 -13.39 -15.72 0.89
CA ALA A 144 -14.58 -14.91 0.66
C ALA A 144 -15.35 -14.58 1.95
N GLU A 145 -15.41 -15.52 2.89
CA GLU A 145 -16.10 -15.37 4.18
C GLU A 145 -15.57 -14.16 5.00
N GLU A 146 -14.32 -13.77 4.80
CA GLU A 146 -13.70 -12.64 5.50
C GLU A 146 -14.42 -11.31 5.20
N MET A 147 -15.02 -11.18 4.02
CA MET A 147 -15.74 -9.97 3.61
C MET A 147 -17.20 -9.96 4.07
N HIS A 148 -17.80 -11.10 4.43
CA HIS A 148 -19.23 -11.18 4.75
C HIS A 148 -19.68 -10.16 5.82
N PRO A 149 -18.94 -9.95 6.95
CA PRO A 149 -19.34 -8.97 7.96
C PRO A 149 -19.30 -7.51 7.47
N TRP A 150 -18.64 -7.26 6.33
CA TRP A 150 -18.33 -5.91 5.84
C TRP A 150 -19.13 -5.51 4.60
N ILE A 151 -19.86 -6.44 3.98
CA ILE A 151 -20.64 -6.19 2.74
C ILE A 151 -21.54 -4.97 2.92
N ASP A 152 -22.35 -4.93 4.00
CA ASP A 152 -23.30 -3.83 4.25
C ASP A 152 -22.59 -2.48 4.47
N VAL A 153 -21.35 -2.51 5.00
CA VAL A 153 -20.55 -1.31 5.19
C VAL A 153 -20.02 -0.79 3.85
N PHE A 154 -19.46 -1.68 3.02
CA PHE A 154 -18.93 -1.31 1.70
C PHE A 154 -20.04 -0.97 0.69
N ASN A 155 -21.24 -1.51 0.85
CA ASN A 155 -22.41 -1.11 0.07
C ASN A 155 -22.84 0.35 0.28
N LYS A 156 -22.36 1.00 1.34
CA LYS A 156 -22.57 2.45 1.55
C LYS A 156 -21.72 3.33 0.64
N ILE A 157 -20.74 2.75 -0.08
CA ILE A 157 -20.01 3.50 -1.11
C ILE A 157 -21.00 3.89 -2.20
N GLN A 158 -21.21 5.21 -2.34
CA GLN A 158 -22.20 5.78 -3.24
C GLN A 158 -21.91 5.43 -4.70
N ASP A 159 -22.93 5.50 -5.53
CA ASP A 159 -22.75 5.35 -6.96
C ASP A 159 -22.05 6.58 -7.55
N HIS A 160 -21.09 6.33 -8.42
CA HIS A 160 -20.34 7.35 -9.11
C HIS A 160 -20.85 7.52 -10.55
N LYS A 161 -20.80 8.74 -11.06
CA LYS A 161 -21.37 9.10 -12.37
C LYS A 161 -20.86 8.21 -13.51
N PHE A 162 -19.58 7.82 -13.46
CA PHE A 162 -18.96 6.97 -14.47
C PHE A 162 -18.68 5.54 -14.00
N GLY A 163 -19.22 5.18 -12.83
CA GLY A 163 -19.23 3.81 -12.31
C GLY A 163 -18.17 3.51 -11.25
N LYS A 164 -18.17 2.24 -10.85
CA LYS A 164 -17.25 1.64 -9.88
C LYS A 164 -16.60 0.43 -10.54
N PHE A 165 -15.27 0.43 -10.72
CA PHE A 165 -14.55 -0.69 -11.34
C PHE A 165 -13.48 -1.22 -10.40
N ALA A 166 -13.17 -2.52 -10.55
CA ALA A 166 -12.16 -3.19 -9.74
C ALA A 166 -11.32 -4.16 -10.57
N VAL A 167 -10.16 -4.52 -10.04
CA VAL A 167 -9.36 -5.66 -10.50
C VAL A 167 -9.07 -6.56 -9.31
N LEU A 168 -8.55 -7.76 -9.56
CA LEU A 168 -8.11 -8.68 -8.51
C LEU A 168 -6.66 -8.40 -8.10
N GLY A 169 -6.35 -8.58 -6.81
CA GLY A 169 -5.00 -8.66 -6.30
C GLY A 169 -4.55 -10.10 -6.07
N ASN A 170 -3.32 -10.29 -5.59
CA ASN A 170 -2.75 -11.63 -5.39
C ASN A 170 -3.44 -12.42 -4.27
N HIS A 171 -3.96 -11.75 -3.24
CA HIS A 171 -4.68 -12.39 -2.14
C HIS A 171 -6.05 -12.91 -2.55
N ASP A 172 -6.66 -12.32 -3.57
CA ASP A 172 -7.98 -12.72 -4.05
C ASP A 172 -8.00 -14.11 -4.71
N TYR A 173 -6.82 -14.70 -5.02
CA TYR A 173 -6.70 -16.07 -5.54
C TYR A 173 -6.62 -17.12 -4.43
N GLY A 174 -6.54 -16.75 -3.15
CA GLY A 174 -6.47 -17.67 -2.01
C GLY A 174 -5.24 -18.58 -2.03
N GLU A 175 -4.09 -18.08 -2.51
CA GLU A 175 -2.88 -18.91 -2.69
C GLU A 175 -2.00 -19.04 -1.44
N TYR A 176 -2.35 -18.34 -0.35
CA TYR A 176 -1.53 -18.31 0.88
C TYR A 176 -2.05 -19.22 2.00
N ILE A 177 -3.06 -20.04 1.69
CA ILE A 177 -3.60 -21.06 2.59
C ILE A 177 -3.89 -22.34 1.84
N ASP A 178 -3.90 -23.45 2.57
CA ASP A 178 -4.34 -24.74 2.02
C ASP A 178 -5.87 -24.85 2.03
N PHE A 179 -6.43 -25.35 0.92
CA PHE A 179 -7.82 -25.72 0.80
C PHE A 179 -7.95 -27.24 0.81
N PRO A 180 -9.04 -27.80 1.37
CA PRO A 180 -9.24 -29.25 1.43
C PRO A 180 -9.23 -29.93 0.05
N THR A 181 -9.67 -29.23 -0.98
CA THR A 181 -9.71 -29.73 -2.37
C THR A 181 -9.49 -28.58 -3.36
N ALA A 182 -9.04 -28.90 -4.56
CA ALA A 182 -8.97 -27.94 -5.67
C ALA A 182 -10.34 -27.31 -5.99
N LYS A 183 -11.42 -28.08 -5.84
CA LYS A 183 -12.79 -27.59 -6.00
C LYS A 183 -13.12 -26.53 -4.97
N ALA A 184 -12.82 -26.75 -3.69
CA ALA A 184 -13.03 -25.75 -2.63
C ALA A 184 -12.24 -24.45 -2.88
N LYS A 185 -11.00 -24.54 -3.39
CA LYS A 185 -10.22 -23.38 -3.80
C LYS A 185 -10.91 -22.61 -4.93
N GLN A 186 -11.40 -23.33 -5.96
CA GLN A 186 -12.09 -22.70 -7.07
C GLN A 186 -13.41 -22.04 -6.64
N GLU A 187 -14.19 -22.70 -5.79
CA GLU A 187 -15.44 -22.15 -5.24
C GLU A 187 -15.17 -20.87 -4.43
N ASN A 188 -14.11 -20.85 -3.62
CA ASN A 188 -13.69 -19.65 -2.91
C ASN A 188 -13.31 -18.51 -3.88
N PHE A 189 -12.56 -18.81 -4.93
CA PHE A 189 -12.17 -17.81 -5.93
C PHE A 189 -13.40 -17.21 -6.65
N GLU A 190 -14.36 -18.05 -7.06
CA GLU A 190 -15.61 -17.56 -7.65
C GLU A 190 -16.42 -16.71 -6.65
N ALA A 191 -16.47 -17.15 -5.38
CA ALA A 191 -17.12 -16.38 -4.31
C ALA A 191 -16.46 -15.00 -4.13
N ILE A 192 -15.12 -14.92 -4.12
CA ILE A 192 -14.40 -13.64 -4.02
C ILE A 192 -14.73 -12.72 -5.20
N LYS A 193 -14.75 -13.23 -6.43
CA LYS A 193 -15.16 -12.42 -7.60
C LYS A 193 -16.58 -11.87 -7.45
N ASN A 194 -17.49 -12.67 -6.90
CA ASN A 194 -18.86 -12.24 -6.67
C ASN A 194 -18.99 -11.16 -5.59
N LEU A 195 -18.08 -11.09 -4.61
CA LEU A 195 -18.07 -10.04 -3.57
C LEU A 195 -17.97 -8.63 -4.18
N TYR A 196 -17.13 -8.46 -5.19
CA TYR A 196 -17.01 -7.17 -5.87
C TYR A 196 -18.34 -6.69 -6.45
N GLY A 197 -19.12 -7.62 -7.08
CA GLY A 197 -20.46 -7.31 -7.55
C GLY A 197 -21.44 -6.98 -6.43
N GLN A 198 -21.33 -7.69 -5.29
CA GLN A 198 -22.20 -7.45 -4.12
C GLN A 198 -21.98 -6.06 -3.50
N ILE A 199 -20.78 -5.51 -3.60
CA ILE A 199 -20.48 -4.14 -3.13
C ILE A 199 -20.52 -3.10 -4.27
N GLY A 200 -21.13 -3.47 -5.40
CA GLY A 200 -21.41 -2.57 -6.53
C GLY A 200 -20.23 -2.27 -7.45
N PHE A 201 -19.11 -3.01 -7.37
CA PHE A 201 -17.99 -2.86 -8.29
C PHE A 201 -18.06 -3.85 -9.45
N LYS A 202 -17.75 -3.36 -10.65
CA LYS A 202 -17.58 -4.20 -11.83
C LYS A 202 -16.12 -4.61 -11.95
N LEU A 203 -15.85 -5.93 -11.87
CA LEU A 203 -14.51 -6.47 -12.15
C LEU A 203 -14.17 -6.31 -13.63
N LEU A 204 -12.92 -5.91 -13.89
CA LEU A 204 -12.29 -5.95 -15.21
C LEU A 204 -11.15 -6.98 -15.17
N LEU A 205 -11.35 -8.10 -15.85
CA LEU A 205 -10.44 -9.25 -15.82
C LEU A 205 -9.80 -9.44 -17.21
N ASN A 206 -8.69 -8.74 -17.44
CA ASN A 206 -8.00 -8.65 -18.74
C ASN A 206 -8.93 -8.08 -19.82
N GLU A 207 -9.60 -6.99 -19.50
CA GLU A 207 -10.52 -6.29 -20.39
C GLU A 207 -10.51 -4.79 -20.14
N HIS A 208 -11.17 -4.02 -20.97
CA HIS A 208 -11.35 -2.59 -20.78
C HIS A 208 -12.81 -2.17 -20.92
N LYS A 209 -13.10 -0.98 -20.38
CA LYS A 209 -14.37 -0.30 -20.51
C LYS A 209 -14.13 1.16 -20.90
N PHE A 210 -14.83 1.62 -21.92
CA PHE A 210 -14.88 3.05 -22.21
C PHE A 210 -15.85 3.76 -21.26
N ILE A 211 -15.41 4.85 -20.68
CA ILE A 211 -16.28 5.88 -20.11
C ILE A 211 -16.41 7.00 -21.13
N GLU A 212 -17.60 7.57 -21.23
CA GLU A 212 -17.92 8.57 -22.24
C GLU A 212 -18.45 9.85 -21.60
N LYS A 213 -17.85 10.98 -21.98
CA LYS A 213 -18.26 12.32 -21.55
C LYS A 213 -18.29 13.23 -22.76
N ASN A 214 -19.49 13.79 -23.08
CA ASN A 214 -19.71 14.66 -24.24
C ASN A 214 -19.22 14.04 -25.57
N ASN A 215 -19.55 12.78 -25.85
CA ASN A 215 -19.17 11.97 -27.00
C ASN A 215 -17.65 11.71 -27.15
N VAL A 216 -16.87 11.99 -26.13
CA VAL A 216 -15.44 11.68 -26.08
C VAL A 216 -15.20 10.53 -25.11
N LYS A 217 -14.32 9.58 -25.47
CA LYS A 217 -14.08 8.35 -24.74
C LYS A 217 -12.73 8.37 -24.03
N LEU A 218 -12.69 7.75 -22.85
CA LEU A 218 -11.50 7.43 -22.10
C LEU A 218 -11.56 5.95 -21.73
N ALA A 219 -10.46 5.21 -21.86
CA ALA A 219 -10.43 3.78 -21.58
C ALA A 219 -9.99 3.50 -20.13
N ILE A 220 -10.83 2.81 -19.38
CA ILE A 220 -10.46 2.17 -18.11
C ILE A 220 -10.08 0.74 -18.43
N VAL A 221 -8.82 0.38 -18.21
CA VAL A 221 -8.25 -0.93 -18.51
C VAL A 221 -8.00 -1.65 -17.21
N GLY A 222 -8.44 -2.92 -17.09
CA GLY A 222 -8.19 -3.75 -15.92
C GLY A 222 -7.51 -5.04 -16.32
N VAL A 223 -6.44 -5.38 -15.61
CA VAL A 223 -5.78 -6.67 -15.72
C VAL A 223 -5.98 -7.47 -14.44
N GLU A 224 -6.05 -8.79 -14.56
CA GLU A 224 -5.90 -9.68 -13.43
C GLU A 224 -4.52 -9.51 -12.79
N ASN A 225 -4.30 -10.09 -11.59
CA ASN A 225 -3.01 -9.91 -10.94
C ASN A 225 -1.84 -10.34 -11.83
N TRP A 226 -0.87 -9.46 -11.96
CA TRP A 226 0.43 -9.74 -12.55
C TRP A 226 1.50 -9.19 -11.59
N GLY A 227 2.30 -10.06 -10.99
CA GLY A 227 3.35 -9.66 -10.06
C GLY A 227 4.63 -10.47 -10.25
N LYS A 228 5.79 -9.83 -10.14
CA LYS A 228 7.07 -10.53 -10.16
C LYS A 228 7.19 -11.40 -8.90
N GLY A 229 7.07 -12.72 -9.06
CA GLY A 229 7.10 -13.68 -7.94
C GLY A 229 5.74 -13.97 -7.32
N PHE A 230 4.67 -13.43 -7.89
CA PHE A 230 3.28 -13.67 -7.52
C PHE A 230 2.49 -14.24 -8.69
N LYS A 231 1.17 -14.43 -8.51
CA LYS A 231 0.26 -14.86 -9.57
C LYS A 231 0.38 -13.96 -10.80
N GLN A 232 0.62 -14.55 -11.96
CA GLN A 232 0.66 -13.88 -13.25
C GLN A 232 -0.51 -14.36 -14.12
N ALA A 233 -1.73 -13.89 -13.82
CA ALA A 233 -2.92 -14.10 -14.62
C ALA A 233 -3.25 -12.89 -15.50
N GLY A 234 -2.61 -11.75 -15.25
CA GLY A 234 -2.77 -10.52 -16.01
C GLY A 234 -2.24 -10.65 -17.44
N ASP A 235 -3.05 -10.23 -18.41
CA ASP A 235 -2.73 -10.19 -19.84
C ASP A 235 -3.04 -8.79 -20.37
N LEU A 236 -1.99 -7.95 -20.45
CA LEU A 236 -2.10 -6.57 -20.87
C LEU A 236 -2.50 -6.43 -22.36
N ASN A 237 -2.03 -7.34 -23.21
CA ASN A 237 -2.37 -7.34 -24.63
C ASN A 237 -3.85 -7.64 -24.85
N LYS A 238 -4.36 -8.63 -24.12
CA LYS A 238 -5.79 -8.98 -24.13
C LYS A 238 -6.63 -7.82 -23.59
N ALA A 239 -6.25 -7.25 -22.44
CA ALA A 239 -6.96 -6.13 -21.83
C ALA A 239 -7.04 -4.91 -22.77
N ALA A 240 -5.99 -4.67 -23.54
CA ALA A 240 -5.90 -3.55 -24.48
C ALA A 240 -6.29 -3.91 -25.92
N THR A 241 -6.94 -5.06 -26.17
CA THR A 241 -7.40 -5.43 -27.51
C THR A 241 -8.31 -4.33 -28.07
N HIS A 242 -8.10 -3.93 -29.33
CA HIS A 242 -8.79 -2.83 -30.02
C HIS A 242 -8.54 -1.41 -29.50
N LEU A 243 -7.73 -1.21 -28.46
CA LEU A 243 -7.27 0.12 -28.09
C LEU A 243 -6.12 0.55 -29.01
N SER A 244 -6.13 1.82 -29.42
CA SER A 244 -5.04 2.44 -30.15
C SER A 244 -4.01 3.10 -29.22
N LYS A 245 -2.87 3.52 -29.78
CA LYS A 245 -1.88 4.32 -29.05
C LYS A 245 -2.43 5.68 -28.62
N ASP A 246 -3.33 6.24 -29.41
CA ASP A 246 -3.87 7.59 -29.25
C ASP A 246 -5.04 7.66 -28.23
N ASP A 247 -5.63 6.52 -27.87
CA ASP A 247 -6.63 6.50 -26.82
C ASP A 247 -6.00 6.89 -25.47
N PHE A 248 -6.69 7.70 -24.69
CA PHE A 248 -6.28 7.96 -23.31
C PHE A 248 -6.68 6.79 -22.41
N LYS A 249 -5.69 6.19 -21.74
CA LYS A 249 -5.86 4.94 -20.97
C LYS A 249 -5.44 5.10 -19.52
N ILE A 250 -6.33 4.67 -18.62
CA ILE A 250 -6.04 4.48 -17.21
C ILE A 250 -6.05 2.98 -16.94
N LEU A 251 -4.92 2.43 -16.52
CA LEU A 251 -4.74 1.03 -16.21
C LEU A 251 -4.87 0.78 -14.72
N MET A 252 -5.71 -0.18 -14.34
CA MET A 252 -5.69 -0.80 -13.02
C MET A 252 -4.86 -2.08 -13.08
N SER A 253 -3.80 -2.15 -12.28
CA SER A 253 -2.94 -3.33 -12.11
C SER A 253 -2.45 -3.38 -10.68
N HIS A 254 -2.82 -4.43 -9.94
CA HIS A 254 -2.60 -4.49 -8.50
C HIS A 254 -1.13 -4.34 -8.10
N ASP A 255 -0.23 -5.18 -8.64
CA ASP A 255 1.19 -5.18 -8.29
C ASP A 255 1.98 -4.16 -9.15
N PRO A 256 2.71 -3.20 -8.55
CA PRO A 256 3.47 -2.18 -9.26
C PRO A 256 4.64 -2.75 -10.07
N SER A 257 5.08 -3.99 -9.83
CA SER A 257 6.12 -4.62 -10.65
C SER A 257 5.66 -4.83 -12.09
N HIS A 258 4.36 -4.99 -12.35
CA HIS A 258 3.81 -5.04 -13.71
C HIS A 258 4.16 -3.78 -14.51
N TRP A 259 4.02 -2.60 -13.87
CA TRP A 259 4.41 -1.34 -14.53
C TRP A 259 5.90 -1.31 -14.86
N GLU A 260 6.75 -1.75 -13.93
CA GLU A 260 8.21 -1.73 -14.11
C GLU A 260 8.66 -2.65 -15.26
N TYR A 261 8.03 -3.83 -15.39
CA TYR A 261 8.50 -4.85 -16.34
C TYR A 261 7.79 -4.80 -17.70
N GLU A 262 6.53 -4.41 -17.78
CA GLU A 262 5.74 -4.47 -19.00
C GLU A 262 5.11 -3.14 -19.40
N VAL A 263 4.41 -2.45 -18.46
CA VAL A 263 3.50 -1.36 -18.81
C VAL A 263 4.23 -0.09 -19.28
N LYS A 264 5.27 0.33 -18.56
CA LYS A 264 5.95 1.62 -18.81
C LYS A 264 6.56 1.73 -20.21
N ASN A 265 6.88 0.61 -20.84
CA ASN A 265 7.46 0.56 -22.18
C ASN A 265 6.50 -0.02 -23.23
N HIS A 266 5.24 -0.24 -22.90
CA HIS A 266 4.27 -0.86 -23.79
C HIS A 266 3.91 0.08 -24.96
N ASP A 267 3.80 -0.47 -26.18
CA ASP A 267 3.59 0.29 -27.41
C ASP A 267 2.28 1.08 -27.44
N LYS A 268 1.26 0.58 -26.74
CA LYS A 268 -0.08 1.22 -26.69
C LYS A 268 -0.17 2.45 -25.79
N ASN A 269 0.89 2.82 -25.07
CA ASN A 269 0.94 3.98 -24.17
C ASN A 269 -0.19 4.03 -23.13
N PHE A 270 0.08 3.62 -21.88
CA PHE A 270 -0.82 3.77 -20.74
C PHE A 270 -0.41 5.02 -19.97
N GLN A 271 -1.24 6.06 -20.02
CA GLN A 271 -0.92 7.37 -19.44
C GLN A 271 -0.83 7.34 -17.92
N LEU A 272 -1.75 6.62 -17.28
CA LEU A 272 -1.80 6.46 -15.84
C LEU A 272 -2.01 4.99 -15.47
N THR A 273 -1.20 4.48 -14.57
CA THR A 273 -1.39 3.17 -13.92
C THR A 273 -1.70 3.37 -12.45
N LEU A 274 -2.70 2.66 -11.94
CA LEU A 274 -3.09 2.62 -10.55
C LEU A 274 -2.78 1.24 -9.97
N SER A 275 -2.01 1.22 -8.88
CA SER A 275 -1.57 -0.01 -8.20
C SER A 275 -1.72 0.11 -6.69
N GLY A 276 -1.60 -1.03 -5.98
CA GLY A 276 -1.57 -1.15 -4.53
C GLY A 276 -0.47 -2.09 -4.08
N HIS A 277 -0.84 -3.21 -3.43
CA HIS A 277 -0.02 -4.38 -3.12
C HIS A 277 1.05 -4.19 -2.03
N THR A 278 1.82 -3.14 -2.08
CA THR A 278 3.03 -3.01 -1.25
C THR A 278 2.75 -2.65 0.20
N HIS A 279 1.62 -1.98 0.46
CA HIS A 279 1.27 -1.33 1.74
C HIS A 279 2.37 -0.40 2.29
N GLY A 280 3.44 -0.13 1.53
CA GLY A 280 4.69 0.40 2.08
C GLY A 280 5.22 -0.47 3.22
N MET A 281 4.95 -1.80 3.18
CA MET A 281 5.19 -2.78 4.26
C MET A 281 4.62 -2.34 5.62
N GLN A 282 3.69 -1.39 5.66
CA GLN A 282 3.05 -0.83 6.86
C GLN A 282 4.02 -0.19 7.87
N PHE A 283 5.31 -0.13 7.54
CA PHE A 283 6.38 0.45 8.36
C PHE A 283 7.21 1.43 7.55
N GLY A 284 7.37 2.63 8.07
CA GLY A 284 8.20 3.62 7.41
C GLY A 284 8.19 4.97 8.11
N ILE A 285 8.86 5.91 7.48
CA ILE A 285 8.85 7.32 7.88
C ILE A 285 8.52 8.12 6.61
N GLU A 286 7.41 8.82 6.64
CA GLU A 286 7.01 9.67 5.53
C GLU A 286 6.65 11.06 6.06
N ILE A 287 7.55 12.02 5.81
CA ILE A 287 7.35 13.44 6.09
C ILE A 287 7.41 14.15 4.74
N PRO A 288 6.30 14.68 4.22
CA PRO A 288 6.24 15.30 2.90
C PRO A 288 7.35 16.32 2.67
N GLY A 289 8.08 16.20 1.56
CA GLY A 289 9.18 17.09 1.18
C GLY A 289 10.49 16.90 1.97
N ILE A 290 10.54 16.01 2.98
CA ILE A 290 11.72 15.81 3.82
C ILE A 290 12.26 14.38 3.71
N ILE A 291 11.42 13.38 4.01
CA ILE A 291 11.84 11.97 4.01
C ILE A 291 10.68 11.07 3.58
N LYS A 292 11.00 10.10 2.75
CA LYS A 292 10.11 9.00 2.35
C LYS A 292 10.91 7.71 2.37
N TRP A 293 10.74 6.93 3.42
CA TRP A 293 11.49 5.71 3.65
C TRP A 293 10.57 4.58 4.15
N SER A 294 10.76 3.39 3.61
CA SER A 294 10.15 2.16 4.07
C SER A 294 11.03 0.98 3.66
N LEU A 295 10.89 -0.16 4.36
CA LEU A 295 11.51 -1.42 3.95
C LEU A 295 11.03 -1.88 2.56
N ALA A 296 9.85 -1.46 2.14
CA ALA A 296 9.30 -1.77 0.82
C ALA A 296 10.21 -1.31 -0.33
N GLN A 297 11.03 -0.26 -0.15
CA GLN A 297 11.96 0.25 -1.17
C GLN A 297 13.01 -0.76 -1.61
N PHE A 298 13.32 -1.75 -0.77
CA PHE A 298 14.28 -2.81 -1.12
C PHE A 298 13.68 -3.91 -1.99
N ALA A 299 12.34 -4.02 -2.00
CA ALA A 299 11.63 -4.99 -2.82
C ALA A 299 11.02 -4.35 -4.08
N TYR A 300 10.52 -3.12 -3.98
CA TYR A 300 9.81 -2.41 -5.05
C TYR A 300 10.41 -1.04 -5.30
N LYS A 301 10.76 -0.74 -6.56
CA LYS A 301 11.19 0.60 -6.97
C LYS A 301 10.07 1.63 -6.77
N GLN A 302 8.83 1.23 -7.12
CA GLN A 302 7.61 2.00 -6.94
C GLN A 302 6.83 1.40 -5.77
N TRP A 303 7.06 1.90 -4.54
CA TRP A 303 6.46 1.29 -3.36
C TRP A 303 5.32 2.10 -2.72
N ALA A 304 5.17 3.39 -3.02
CA ALA A 304 4.04 4.21 -2.57
C ALA A 304 4.00 5.57 -3.29
N GLY A 305 2.81 6.12 -3.54
CA GLY A 305 2.63 7.43 -4.16
C GLY A 305 2.97 7.47 -5.64
N LEU A 306 3.27 8.66 -6.13
CA LEU A 306 3.44 8.95 -7.55
C LEU A 306 4.88 8.71 -8.03
N TYR A 307 5.01 8.05 -9.19
CA TYR A 307 6.24 7.94 -9.98
C TYR A 307 5.94 8.23 -11.44
N GLU A 308 6.94 8.69 -12.17
CA GLU A 308 6.84 9.03 -13.59
C GLU A 308 8.04 8.46 -14.36
N ASN A 309 7.76 8.02 -15.56
CA ASN A 309 8.79 7.66 -16.56
C ASN A 309 8.29 7.99 -17.95
N VAL A 310 8.99 8.90 -18.65
CA VAL A 310 8.71 9.30 -20.04
C VAL A 310 7.23 9.71 -20.25
N GLY A 311 6.71 10.57 -19.37
CA GLY A 311 5.33 11.08 -19.45
C GLY A 311 4.25 10.06 -19.07
N ARG A 312 4.62 8.87 -18.59
CA ARG A 312 3.70 7.85 -18.06
C ARG A 312 3.79 7.81 -16.55
N TYR A 313 2.65 7.81 -15.90
CA TYR A 313 2.58 7.82 -14.45
C TYR A 313 2.15 6.46 -13.89
N ILE A 314 2.70 6.12 -12.72
CA ILE A 314 2.12 5.13 -11.83
C ILE A 314 1.87 5.74 -10.47
N TYR A 315 0.69 5.51 -9.92
CA TYR A 315 0.37 5.80 -8.54
C TYR A 315 0.19 4.50 -7.76
N VAL A 316 0.97 4.32 -6.69
CA VAL A 316 0.91 3.15 -5.81
C VAL A 316 0.25 3.55 -4.51
N ASN A 317 -0.99 3.11 -4.30
CA ASN A 317 -1.77 3.33 -3.09
C ASN A 317 -1.19 2.51 -1.92
N ARG A 318 -1.17 3.08 -0.71
CA ARG A 318 -0.63 2.42 0.49
C ARG A 318 -1.58 1.41 1.12
N GLY A 319 -2.74 1.20 0.52
CA GLY A 319 -3.77 0.27 0.98
C GLY A 319 -4.73 0.88 2.00
N PHE A 320 -5.98 0.44 1.91
CA PHE A 320 -7.08 0.83 2.80
C PHE A 320 -7.02 0.07 4.14
N GLY A 321 -6.72 -1.22 4.10
CA GLY A 321 -6.62 -2.08 5.27
C GLY A 321 -5.20 -2.30 5.77
N PHE A 322 -4.99 -3.44 6.38
CA PHE A 322 -3.69 -3.89 6.87
C PHE A 322 -3.63 -5.42 6.83
N HIS A 323 -2.42 -5.98 6.70
CA HIS A 323 -2.21 -7.42 6.57
C HIS A 323 -0.93 -7.86 7.29
N ALA A 324 -0.86 -9.13 7.74
CA ALA A 324 0.26 -9.76 8.45
C ALA A 324 0.62 -9.10 9.80
N PHE A 325 0.88 -7.80 9.85
CA PHE A 325 1.08 -7.02 11.06
C PHE A 325 -0.22 -6.26 11.41
N PRO A 326 -0.70 -6.29 12.69
CA PRO A 326 -1.99 -5.71 13.07
C PRO A 326 -1.93 -4.20 13.27
N GLY A 327 -1.19 -3.48 12.42
CA GLY A 327 -0.96 -2.06 12.62
C GLY A 327 -0.31 -1.37 11.42
N ARG A 328 -0.17 -0.04 11.54
CA ARG A 328 0.56 0.79 10.58
C ARG A 328 1.41 1.82 11.33
N VAL A 329 2.72 1.78 11.09
CA VAL A 329 3.69 2.65 11.74
C VAL A 329 4.33 3.56 10.69
N GLY A 330 3.96 4.85 10.70
CA GLY A 330 4.46 5.88 9.79
C GLY A 330 3.92 5.83 8.36
N ILE A 331 3.37 4.70 7.91
CA ILE A 331 2.69 4.53 6.62
C ILE A 331 1.20 4.27 6.89
N MET A 332 0.41 5.32 6.83
CA MET A 332 -1.01 5.28 7.20
C MET A 332 -1.89 4.69 6.08
N PRO A 333 -3.11 4.17 6.41
CA PRO A 333 -4.05 3.74 5.38
C PRO A 333 -4.49 4.93 4.52
N GLU A 334 -4.74 4.65 3.23
CA GLU A 334 -4.86 5.68 2.21
C GLU A 334 -6.14 5.54 1.38
N ILE A 335 -6.79 6.70 1.16
CA ILE A 335 -7.78 6.94 0.12
C ILE A 335 -7.15 7.96 -0.83
N THR A 336 -6.95 7.61 -2.10
CA THR A 336 -6.33 8.53 -3.07
C THR A 336 -7.40 9.21 -3.92
N VAL A 337 -7.25 10.50 -4.16
CA VAL A 337 -8.04 11.24 -5.14
C VAL A 337 -7.12 11.81 -6.20
N ILE A 338 -7.34 11.42 -7.46
CA ILE A 338 -6.57 11.90 -8.60
C ILE A 338 -7.45 12.83 -9.43
N GLU A 339 -7.00 14.06 -9.63
CA GLU A 339 -7.58 15.02 -10.57
C GLU A 339 -6.77 15.03 -11.85
N LEU A 340 -7.41 14.69 -12.97
CA LEU A 340 -6.77 14.76 -14.31
C LEU A 340 -6.84 16.19 -14.83
N LYS A 341 -5.72 16.71 -15.30
CA LYS A 341 -5.63 18.04 -15.88
C LYS A 341 -5.03 17.99 -17.30
N LYS A 342 -5.64 18.71 -18.22
CA LYS A 342 -5.10 18.90 -19.55
C LYS A 342 -3.95 19.90 -19.55
N GLY A 343 -2.84 19.55 -20.18
CA GLY A 343 -1.68 20.43 -20.33
C GLY A 343 -0.41 19.92 -19.67
N LYS A 344 0.55 20.82 -19.45
CA LYS A 344 1.82 20.54 -18.76
C LYS A 344 1.78 21.01 -17.32
N ASN A 345 2.51 20.33 -16.47
CA ASN A 345 2.84 20.88 -15.16
C ASN A 345 3.84 22.01 -15.34
N LEU A 346 3.45 23.24 -15.04
CA LEU A 346 4.30 24.44 -15.13
C LEU A 346 4.97 24.79 -13.79
N ALA A 347 4.88 23.91 -12.79
CA ALA A 347 5.49 24.12 -11.46
C ALA A 347 6.88 23.50 -11.35
#